data_ca15c48a8cf62c7cdd8a6ef974b3a32c
#
_entry.id   ca15c48a8cf62c7cdd8a6ef974b3a32c
#
_cell.length_a   1.000
_cell.length_b   1.000
_cell.length_c   1.000
_cell.angle_alpha   90.00
_cell.angle_beta   90.00
_cell.angle_gamma   90.00
#
_symmetry.space_group_name_H-M   'P 1'
#
loop_
_entity.id
_entity.type
_entity.pdbx_description
1 polymer ?
#
loop_
_entity_poly.entity_id
_entity_poly.type
_entity_poly.pdbx_seq_one_letter_code
_entity_poly.pdbx_strand_id
1 'polypeptide(L)'
;MANNKKNNNTQSKSSSKFIFWIIGLVAIGILALIFFGNHSKDQEKSKGNEIDYSNEPYLGKNDAPVSIIEFGDYKCPNCKNFNENVIPIIEKELVDTGKAKLYFMNYAFINVDSTRTAKFAESVYQVLGNDTFWKFHDLIYKKQPEDTKYEKIDLFTEKFLSDTLKEVASDADVNKVVKHFNDDKSKESFQKDMDLAEKLGATGTPAIYVNGQPFDGQTIDHLKDMVDKAAKGE
;
A
#
# COMPACT_ATOMS: atom_id res chain seq x y z
N MET A 1 -47.76 -67.93 -55.50
CA MET A 1 -47.70 -66.47 -55.74
C MET A 1 -46.76 -65.89 -54.77
N ALA A 2 -45.53 -65.54 -55.21
CA ALA A 2 -44.46 -65.05 -54.39
C ALA A 2 -44.40 -63.49 -54.54
N ASN A 3 -44.39 -62.84 -53.45
CA ASN A 3 -44.24 -61.37 -53.49
C ASN A 3 -42.93 -60.98 -52.78
N ASN A 4 -41.99 -60.54 -53.59
CA ASN A 4 -40.61 -60.22 -53.22
C ASN A 4 -40.53 -58.73 -52.80
N LYS A 5 -40.25 -58.41 -51.50
CA LYS A 5 -40.03 -57.04 -51.03
C LYS A 5 -38.54 -56.74 -50.95
N LYS A 6 -38.05 -55.97 -51.89
CA LYS A 6 -36.67 -55.37 -51.83
C LYS A 6 -36.59 -54.39 -50.72
N ASN A 7 -35.67 -54.64 -49.79
CA ASN A 7 -35.25 -53.66 -48.78
C ASN A 7 -34.10 -52.82 -49.36
N ASN A 8 -34.33 -51.51 -49.56
CA ASN A 8 -33.28 -50.56 -49.91
C ASN A 8 -32.68 -50.02 -48.65
N ASN A 9 -31.50 -50.49 -48.35
CA ASN A 9 -30.67 -49.96 -47.25
C ASN A 9 -29.85 -48.79 -47.76
N THR A 10 -30.28 -47.55 -47.48
CA THR A 10 -29.49 -46.29 -47.79
C THR A 10 -28.53 -46.08 -46.69
N GLN A 11 -27.28 -46.48 -46.86
CA GLN A 11 -26.17 -46.11 -45.98
C GLN A 11 -25.83 -44.61 -46.20
N SER A 12 -26.15 -43.79 -45.22
CA SER A 12 -25.66 -42.43 -45.10
C SER A 12 -24.14 -42.45 -44.79
N LYS A 13 -23.32 -42.14 -45.78
CA LYS A 13 -21.89 -41.88 -45.54
C LYS A 13 -21.76 -40.53 -44.83
N SER A 14 -21.81 -40.55 -43.50
CA SER A 14 -21.40 -39.39 -42.69
C SER A 14 -19.94 -39.05 -42.98
N SER A 15 -19.72 -37.86 -43.49
CA SER A 15 -18.39 -37.39 -43.91
C SER A 15 -17.55 -37.12 -42.66
N SER A 16 -16.74 -38.10 -42.25
CA SER A 16 -15.78 -37.96 -41.13
C SER A 16 -14.87 -36.73 -41.26
N LYS A 17 -14.66 -36.26 -42.49
CA LYS A 17 -13.88 -35.04 -42.77
C LYS A 17 -14.52 -33.76 -42.17
N PHE A 18 -15.86 -33.71 -42.07
CA PHE A 18 -16.56 -32.58 -41.50
C PHE A 18 -16.36 -32.48 -39.98
N ILE A 19 -16.32 -33.63 -39.31
CA ILE A 19 -16.11 -33.75 -37.87
C ILE A 19 -14.67 -33.30 -37.52
N PHE A 20 -13.65 -33.66 -38.28
CA PHE A 20 -12.27 -33.20 -38.07
C PHE A 20 -12.13 -31.70 -38.28
N TRP A 21 -12.91 -31.12 -39.21
CA TRP A 21 -12.90 -29.67 -39.44
C TRP A 21 -13.48 -28.90 -38.27
N ILE A 22 -14.58 -29.39 -37.67
CA ILE A 22 -15.19 -28.78 -36.47
C ILE A 22 -14.27 -28.90 -35.26
N ILE A 23 -13.62 -30.05 -35.04
CA ILE A 23 -12.65 -30.23 -33.95
C ILE A 23 -11.46 -29.27 -34.11
N GLY A 24 -10.96 -29.10 -35.31
CA GLY A 24 -9.87 -28.14 -35.61
C GLY A 24 -10.25 -26.67 -35.29
N LEU A 25 -11.47 -26.25 -35.66
CA LEU A 25 -11.96 -24.90 -35.35
C LEU A 25 -12.17 -24.67 -33.85
N VAL A 26 -12.66 -25.67 -33.12
CA VAL A 26 -12.83 -25.60 -31.65
C VAL A 26 -11.46 -25.51 -30.97
N ALA A 27 -10.47 -26.29 -31.42
CA ALA A 27 -9.13 -26.25 -30.87
C ALA A 27 -8.43 -24.89 -31.11
N ILE A 28 -8.61 -24.31 -32.30
CA ILE A 28 -8.10 -22.94 -32.61
C ILE A 28 -8.83 -21.90 -31.76
N GLY A 29 -10.15 -22.02 -31.56
CA GLY A 29 -10.92 -21.12 -30.69
C GLY A 29 -10.45 -21.17 -29.23
N ILE A 30 -10.17 -22.37 -28.70
CA ILE A 30 -9.64 -22.54 -27.33
C ILE A 30 -8.23 -21.94 -27.21
N LEU A 31 -7.36 -22.18 -28.17
CA LEU A 31 -6.01 -21.59 -28.19
C LEU A 31 -6.07 -20.06 -28.29
N ALA A 32 -6.98 -19.50 -29.07
CA ALA A 32 -7.21 -18.06 -29.15
C ALA A 32 -7.71 -17.51 -27.82
N LEU A 33 -8.66 -18.18 -27.14
CA LEU A 33 -9.16 -17.77 -25.83
C LEU A 33 -8.06 -17.83 -24.76
N ILE A 34 -7.19 -18.84 -24.78
CA ILE A 34 -6.04 -18.94 -23.86
C ILE A 34 -5.03 -17.82 -24.16
N PHE A 35 -4.71 -17.59 -25.43
CA PHE A 35 -3.76 -16.56 -25.84
C PHE A 35 -4.26 -15.14 -25.53
N PHE A 36 -5.53 -14.82 -25.86
CA PHE A 36 -6.14 -13.54 -25.54
C PHE A 36 -6.44 -13.39 -24.05
N GLY A 37 -6.82 -14.46 -23.35
CA GLY A 37 -7.08 -14.44 -21.91
C GLY A 37 -5.82 -14.23 -21.08
N ASN A 38 -4.68 -14.80 -21.47
CA ASN A 38 -3.39 -14.52 -20.83
C ASN A 38 -2.85 -13.13 -21.18
N HIS A 39 -3.01 -12.69 -22.44
CA HIS A 39 -2.53 -11.38 -22.85
C HIS A 39 -3.31 -10.23 -22.19
N SER A 40 -4.61 -10.45 -21.88
CA SER A 40 -5.41 -9.47 -21.12
C SER A 40 -5.00 -9.38 -19.64
N LYS A 41 -4.55 -10.46 -19.02
CA LYS A 41 -4.08 -10.46 -17.63
C LYS A 41 -2.73 -9.76 -17.46
N ASP A 42 -1.84 -9.83 -18.46
CA ASP A 42 -0.55 -9.14 -18.43
C ASP A 42 -0.67 -7.64 -18.74
N GLN A 43 -1.71 -7.22 -19.48
CA GLN A 43 -2.01 -5.79 -19.74
C GLN A 43 -2.72 -5.09 -18.57
N GLU A 44 -3.49 -5.81 -17.75
CA GLU A 44 -4.09 -5.23 -16.53
C GLU A 44 -3.07 -5.03 -15.41
N LYS A 45 -1.97 -5.79 -15.36
CA LYS A 45 -0.89 -5.59 -14.37
C LYS A 45 -0.07 -4.32 -14.60
N SER A 46 -0.11 -3.68 -15.75
CA SER A 46 0.71 -2.50 -16.06
C SER A 46 -0.06 -1.17 -16.16
N LYS A 47 -1.37 -1.15 -15.96
CA LYS A 47 -2.20 0.07 -16.00
C LYS A 47 -2.93 0.43 -14.71
N GLY A 48 -2.63 -0.22 -13.61
CA GLY A 48 -3.33 0.02 -12.38
C GLY A 48 -2.41 0.40 -11.25
N ASN A 49 -2.42 1.62 -10.89
CA ASN A 49 -2.07 2.24 -9.63
C ASN A 49 -0.78 3.05 -9.65
N GLU A 50 -0.77 4.10 -10.43
CA GLU A 50 0.08 5.23 -10.08
C GLU A 50 -0.38 5.74 -8.70
N ILE A 51 0.46 5.52 -7.68
CA ILE A 51 0.19 5.99 -6.33
C ILE A 51 0.48 7.49 -6.32
N ASP A 52 -0.50 8.27 -5.92
CA ASP A 52 -0.31 9.69 -5.73
C ASP A 52 0.38 9.94 -4.38
N TYR A 53 1.66 10.27 -4.44
CA TYR A 53 2.48 10.64 -3.29
C TYR A 53 2.47 12.15 -3.00
N SER A 54 1.66 12.93 -3.69
CA SER A 54 1.56 14.36 -3.44
C SER A 54 1.04 14.62 -2.03
N ASN A 55 1.67 15.55 -1.35
CA ASN A 55 1.35 15.92 0.04
C ASN A 55 1.51 14.79 1.07
N GLU A 56 2.38 13.81 0.81
CA GLU A 56 2.78 12.82 1.80
C GLU A 56 4.13 13.15 2.42
N PRO A 57 4.30 12.97 3.74
CA PRO A 57 5.59 13.12 4.39
C PRO A 57 6.57 12.04 3.94
N TYR A 58 7.81 12.44 3.66
CA TYR A 58 8.82 11.50 3.19
C TYR A 58 10.23 11.84 3.67
N LEU A 59 11.09 10.81 3.68
CA LEU A 59 12.53 10.91 3.85
C LEU A 59 13.22 10.58 2.52
N GLY A 60 14.31 11.29 2.23
CA GLY A 60 15.15 11.02 1.06
C GLY A 60 15.11 12.09 -0.01
N LYS A 61 15.77 11.78 -1.13
CA LYS A 61 15.90 12.68 -2.27
C LYS A 61 14.68 12.62 -3.18
N ASN A 62 14.29 13.76 -3.72
CA ASN A 62 13.09 13.87 -4.55
C ASN A 62 13.16 13.02 -5.85
N ASP A 63 14.35 12.79 -6.34
CA ASP A 63 14.66 12.03 -7.56
C ASP A 63 15.01 10.56 -7.31
N ALA A 64 14.90 10.07 -6.07
CA ALA A 64 15.13 8.66 -5.78
C ALA A 64 14.15 7.76 -6.56
N PRO A 65 14.64 6.70 -7.23
CA PRO A 65 13.85 5.94 -8.21
C PRO A 65 12.81 5.01 -7.59
N VAL A 66 12.96 4.67 -6.30
CA VAL A 66 12.08 3.71 -5.62
C VAL A 66 11.33 4.40 -4.50
N SER A 67 10.05 4.09 -4.34
CA SER A 67 9.21 4.55 -3.23
C SER A 67 8.95 3.41 -2.27
N ILE A 68 9.32 3.57 -1.01
CA ILE A 68 8.94 2.70 0.10
C ILE A 68 7.80 3.39 0.84
N ILE A 69 6.72 2.68 1.13
CA ILE A 69 5.62 3.16 1.98
C ILE A 69 5.63 2.34 3.26
N GLU A 70 5.55 3.00 4.40
CA GLU A 70 5.10 2.42 5.65
C GLU A 70 3.67 2.90 5.92
N PHE A 71 2.72 1.97 6.01
CA PHE A 71 1.43 2.25 6.63
C PHE A 71 1.52 1.96 8.12
N GLY A 72 1.28 2.98 8.93
CA GLY A 72 1.48 2.92 10.37
C GLY A 72 0.30 3.41 11.19
N ASP A 73 0.24 2.96 12.44
CA ASP A 73 -0.69 3.43 13.47
C ASP A 73 0.11 3.85 14.72
N TYR A 74 -0.11 5.07 15.17
CA TYR A 74 0.61 5.61 16.34
C TYR A 74 0.30 4.90 17.66
N LYS A 75 -0.67 3.98 17.67
CA LYS A 75 -0.97 3.12 18.82
C LYS A 75 -0.36 1.72 18.70
N CYS A 76 0.19 1.37 17.52
CA CYS A 76 0.75 0.06 17.26
C CYS A 76 2.16 -0.09 17.87
N PRO A 77 2.40 -1.05 18.79
CA PRO A 77 3.73 -1.28 19.37
C PRO A 77 4.75 -1.76 18.34
N ASN A 78 4.30 -2.50 17.32
CA ASN A 78 5.16 -2.94 16.24
C ASN A 78 5.62 -1.77 15.36
N CYS A 79 4.76 -0.74 15.15
CA CYS A 79 5.16 0.48 14.45
C CYS A 79 6.18 1.28 15.27
N LYS A 80 6.00 1.38 16.60
CA LYS A 80 7.02 1.95 17.48
C LYS A 80 8.37 1.23 17.30
N ASN A 81 8.37 -0.10 17.41
CA ASN A 81 9.59 -0.89 17.22
C ASN A 81 10.20 -0.70 15.83
N PHE A 82 9.36 -0.60 14.79
CA PHE A 82 9.79 -0.36 13.42
C PHE A 82 10.45 1.03 13.30
N ASN A 83 9.81 2.07 13.83
CA ASN A 83 10.33 3.42 13.82
C ASN A 83 11.68 3.53 14.57
N GLU A 84 11.80 2.91 15.74
CA GLU A 84 13.00 3.03 16.58
C GLU A 84 14.18 2.18 16.08
N ASN A 85 13.93 1.01 15.46
CA ASN A 85 14.98 0.02 15.19
C ASN A 85 15.16 -0.30 13.69
N VAL A 86 14.16 -0.08 12.83
CA VAL A 86 14.23 -0.46 11.41
C VAL A 86 14.37 0.79 10.52
N ILE A 87 13.60 1.82 10.76
CA ILE A 87 13.68 3.09 10.00
C ILE A 87 15.11 3.62 9.93
N PRO A 88 15.91 3.70 11.02
CA PRO A 88 17.29 4.20 10.94
C PRO A 88 18.19 3.37 10.01
N ILE A 89 17.91 2.07 9.87
CA ILE A 89 18.66 1.20 8.94
C ILE A 89 18.21 1.48 7.50
N ILE A 90 16.90 1.62 7.26
CA ILE A 90 16.35 2.00 5.95
C ILE A 90 16.91 3.36 5.52
N GLU A 91 16.93 4.34 6.42
CA GLU A 91 17.49 5.66 6.15
C GLU A 91 18.94 5.54 5.69
N LYS A 92 19.79 4.93 6.50
CA LYS A 92 21.22 4.81 6.23
C LYS A 92 21.53 4.05 4.94
N GLU A 93 20.83 2.93 4.69
CA GLU A 93 21.22 2.00 3.62
C GLU A 93 20.49 2.23 2.29
N LEU A 94 19.31 2.85 2.33
CA LEU A 94 18.47 3.02 1.15
C LEU A 94 18.16 4.49 0.85
N VAL A 95 17.84 5.29 1.88
CA VAL A 95 17.41 6.69 1.71
C VAL A 95 18.61 7.62 1.51
N ASP A 96 19.58 7.60 2.40
CA ASP A 96 20.79 8.44 2.33
C ASP A 96 21.63 8.14 1.09
N THR A 97 21.60 6.88 0.63
CA THR A 97 22.26 6.47 -0.59
C THR A 97 21.55 6.96 -1.85
N GLY A 98 20.32 7.46 -1.73
CA GLY A 98 19.49 7.91 -2.85
C GLY A 98 18.84 6.78 -3.65
N LYS A 99 18.85 5.55 -3.15
CA LYS A 99 18.18 4.41 -3.79
C LYS A 99 16.66 4.49 -3.67
N ALA A 100 16.14 4.97 -2.53
CA ALA A 100 14.72 5.03 -2.26
C ALA A 100 14.31 6.30 -1.51
N LYS A 101 13.02 6.62 -1.60
CA LYS A 101 12.30 7.50 -0.68
C LYS A 101 11.46 6.65 0.24
N LEU A 102 11.37 7.05 1.51
CA LEU A 102 10.48 6.43 2.49
C LEU A 102 9.33 7.39 2.79
N TYR A 103 8.10 6.96 2.55
CA TYR A 103 6.87 7.66 2.90
C TYR A 103 6.26 7.04 4.14
N PHE A 104 5.72 7.86 5.03
CA PHE A 104 4.82 7.40 6.08
C PHE A 104 3.39 7.79 5.70
N MET A 105 2.48 6.82 5.78
CA MET A 105 1.05 7.00 5.55
C MET A 105 0.26 6.38 6.70
N ASN A 106 -0.85 6.99 7.05
CA ASN A 106 -1.64 6.56 8.19
C ASN A 106 -2.54 5.37 7.84
N TYR A 107 -2.51 4.31 8.67
CA TYR A 107 -3.51 3.26 8.69
C TYR A 107 -3.97 3.05 10.13
N ALA A 108 -4.87 3.92 10.60
CA ALA A 108 -5.20 4.14 12.00
C ALA A 108 -6.54 3.48 12.37
N PHE A 109 -6.50 2.31 13.01
CA PHE A 109 -7.69 1.51 13.33
C PHE A 109 -7.71 0.92 14.75
N ILE A 110 -6.63 1.05 15.53
CA ILE A 110 -6.50 0.36 16.83
C ILE A 110 -7.43 0.97 17.87
N ASN A 111 -7.47 2.31 17.98
CA ASN A 111 -8.28 3.01 18.98
C ASN A 111 -8.68 4.40 18.50
N VAL A 112 -9.54 5.09 19.24
CA VAL A 112 -10.01 6.45 18.91
C VAL A 112 -8.86 7.46 18.83
N ASP A 113 -7.84 7.30 19.65
CA ASP A 113 -6.66 8.17 19.63
C ASP A 113 -5.65 7.81 18.51
N SER A 114 -5.77 6.65 17.84
CA SER A 114 -5.08 6.37 16.55
C SER A 114 -5.49 7.40 15.50
N THR A 115 -6.79 7.50 15.24
CA THR A 115 -7.36 8.44 14.26
C THR A 115 -7.07 9.90 14.64
N ARG A 116 -7.17 10.24 15.94
CA ARG A 116 -6.85 11.59 16.41
C ARG A 116 -5.39 11.95 16.16
N THR A 117 -4.47 11.05 16.49
CA THR A 117 -3.03 11.28 16.30
C THR A 117 -2.67 11.37 14.83
N ALA A 118 -3.21 10.48 13.99
CA ALA A 118 -3.02 10.50 12.55
C ALA A 118 -3.45 11.87 11.96
N LYS A 119 -4.67 12.34 12.23
CA LYS A 119 -5.15 13.64 11.76
C LYS A 119 -4.35 14.82 12.30
N PHE A 120 -3.86 14.72 13.53
CA PHE A 120 -3.00 15.75 14.11
C PHE A 120 -1.62 15.77 13.41
N ALA A 121 -1.04 14.60 13.13
CA ALA A 121 0.21 14.47 12.39
C ALA A 121 0.10 15.02 10.96
N GLU A 122 -1.02 14.73 10.26
CA GLU A 122 -1.36 15.36 8.99
C GLU A 122 -1.40 16.89 9.09
N SER A 123 -2.00 17.41 10.17
CA SER A 123 -2.05 18.86 10.40
C SER A 123 -0.66 19.43 10.66
N VAL A 124 0.22 18.69 11.36
CA VAL A 124 1.63 19.09 11.54
C VAL A 124 2.32 19.18 10.18
N TYR A 125 2.19 18.16 9.34
CA TYR A 125 2.81 18.14 8.02
C TYR A 125 2.31 19.29 7.13
N GLN A 126 1.01 19.49 7.04
CA GLN A 126 0.41 20.50 6.16
C GLN A 126 0.71 21.93 6.60
N VAL A 127 0.88 22.18 7.88
CA VAL A 127 1.11 23.53 8.43
C VAL A 127 2.59 23.84 8.59
N LEU A 128 3.39 22.86 9.01
CA LEU A 128 4.80 23.07 9.42
C LEU A 128 5.80 22.34 8.51
N GLY A 129 5.32 21.49 7.60
CA GLY A 129 6.15 20.80 6.62
C GLY A 129 6.87 19.57 7.14
N ASN A 130 7.64 18.99 6.25
CA ASN A 130 8.23 17.66 6.37
C ASN A 130 9.15 17.50 7.59
N ASP A 131 10.08 18.43 7.79
CA ASP A 131 11.09 18.32 8.87
C ASP A 131 10.44 18.33 10.26
N THR A 132 9.41 19.14 10.46
CA THR A 132 8.69 19.20 11.74
C THR A 132 7.82 17.98 11.93
N PHE A 133 7.20 17.47 10.83
CA PHE A 133 6.44 16.22 10.86
C PHE A 133 7.30 15.08 11.39
N TRP A 134 8.48 14.81 10.82
CA TRP A 134 9.32 13.68 11.23
C TRP A 134 9.80 13.81 12.68
N LYS A 135 10.16 15.00 13.13
CA LYS A 135 10.48 15.21 14.55
C LYS A 135 9.31 14.93 15.49
N PHE A 136 8.11 15.35 15.12
CA PHE A 136 6.89 15.08 15.87
C PHE A 136 6.54 13.59 15.84
N HIS A 137 6.62 12.95 14.69
CA HIS A 137 6.40 11.53 14.46
C HIS A 137 7.27 10.67 15.39
N ASP A 138 8.57 10.92 15.42
CA ASP A 138 9.52 10.23 16.30
C ASP A 138 9.17 10.43 17.78
N LEU A 139 8.81 11.64 18.17
CA LEU A 139 8.42 11.94 19.55
C LEU A 139 7.16 11.18 19.97
N ILE A 140 6.15 11.05 19.10
CA ILE A 140 4.94 10.30 19.40
C ILE A 140 5.27 8.84 19.65
N TYR A 141 6.03 8.19 18.76
CA TYR A 141 6.44 6.79 18.98
C TYR A 141 7.31 6.63 20.24
N LYS A 142 8.26 7.52 20.46
CA LYS A 142 9.08 7.51 21.68
C LYS A 142 8.26 7.63 22.96
N LYS A 143 7.17 8.39 22.93
CA LYS A 143 6.25 8.58 24.08
C LYS A 143 5.18 7.50 24.18
N GLN A 144 5.06 6.61 23.20
CA GLN A 144 4.15 5.49 23.26
C GLN A 144 4.61 4.53 24.39
N PRO A 145 3.73 4.19 25.36
CA PRO A 145 4.07 3.26 26.43
C PRO A 145 4.44 1.87 25.93
N GLU A 146 5.38 1.21 26.62
CA GLU A 146 5.82 -0.16 26.29
C GLU A 146 4.75 -1.23 26.57
N ASP A 147 3.89 -1.00 27.57
CA ASP A 147 2.86 -1.96 27.96
C ASP A 147 1.69 -1.94 26.97
N THR A 148 1.45 -3.06 26.29
CA THR A 148 0.42 -3.22 25.23
C THR A 148 -1.00 -2.97 25.74
N LYS A 149 -1.26 -2.98 27.06
CA LYS A 149 -2.57 -2.57 27.59
C LYS A 149 -2.97 -1.15 27.15
N TYR A 150 -1.97 -0.28 26.90
CA TYR A 150 -2.21 1.11 26.50
C TYR A 150 -2.70 1.27 25.07
N GLU A 151 -2.63 0.24 24.22
CA GLU A 151 -3.24 0.24 22.90
C GLU A 151 -4.74 0.57 22.96
N LYS A 152 -5.43 0.08 24.01
CA LYS A 152 -6.88 0.21 24.19
C LYS A 152 -7.32 1.40 25.06
N ILE A 153 -6.35 2.21 25.51
CA ILE A 153 -6.61 3.35 26.38
C ILE A 153 -6.42 4.64 25.58
N ASP A 154 -7.40 5.55 25.64
CA ASP A 154 -7.31 6.88 25.04
C ASP A 154 -6.27 7.73 25.80
N LEU A 155 -5.02 7.76 25.30
CA LEU A 155 -3.90 8.48 25.88
C LEU A 155 -3.50 9.72 25.09
N PHE A 156 -3.56 9.63 23.77
CA PHE A 156 -3.07 10.69 22.88
C PHE A 156 -4.17 11.73 22.67
N THR A 157 -4.50 12.43 23.78
CA THR A 157 -5.43 13.54 23.76
C THR A 157 -4.88 14.71 22.95
N GLU A 158 -5.73 15.64 22.50
CA GLU A 158 -5.27 16.87 21.82
C GLU A 158 -4.23 17.65 22.65
N LYS A 159 -4.47 17.71 23.99
CA LYS A 159 -3.49 18.33 24.90
C LYS A 159 -2.14 17.62 24.86
N PHE A 160 -2.11 16.28 24.90
CA PHE A 160 -0.88 15.50 24.83
C PHE A 160 -0.15 15.76 23.51
N LEU A 161 -0.88 15.74 22.37
CA LEU A 161 -0.33 15.99 21.05
C LEU A 161 0.24 17.40 20.92
N SER A 162 -0.49 18.42 21.40
CA SER A 162 -0.06 19.81 21.41
C SER A 162 1.16 20.01 22.28
N ASP A 163 1.20 19.43 23.48
CA ASP A 163 2.37 19.53 24.37
C ASP A 163 3.59 18.81 23.80
N THR A 164 3.38 17.68 23.10
CA THR A 164 4.47 16.98 22.39
C THR A 164 5.00 17.84 21.23
N LEU A 165 4.12 18.48 20.46
CA LEU A 165 4.56 19.35 19.36
C LEU A 165 5.36 20.57 19.83
N LYS A 166 5.09 21.13 21.03
CA LYS A 166 5.88 22.20 21.63
C LYS A 166 7.36 21.86 21.84
N GLU A 167 7.71 20.59 21.89
CA GLU A 167 9.12 20.18 22.03
C GLU A 167 9.93 20.45 20.76
N VAL A 168 9.25 20.61 19.61
CA VAL A 168 9.89 20.77 18.28
C VAL A 168 9.36 21.97 17.49
N ALA A 169 8.37 22.71 18.00
CA ALA A 169 7.77 23.86 17.34
C ALA A 169 7.48 25.00 18.33
N SER A 170 7.35 26.23 17.83
CA SER A 170 6.97 27.38 18.65
C SER A 170 5.50 27.32 19.08
N ASP A 171 5.14 27.97 20.20
CA ASP A 171 3.73 28.08 20.63
C ASP A 171 2.81 28.67 19.54
N ALA A 172 3.33 29.64 18.77
CA ALA A 172 2.57 30.21 17.65
C ALA A 172 2.26 29.19 16.54
N ASP A 173 3.21 28.31 16.24
CA ASP A 173 3.05 27.25 15.24
C ASP A 173 2.14 26.13 15.76
N VAL A 174 2.30 25.74 17.02
CA VAL A 174 1.39 24.79 17.67
C VAL A 174 -0.07 25.29 17.59
N ASN A 175 -0.32 26.57 17.89
CA ASN A 175 -1.66 27.14 17.79
C ASN A 175 -2.23 27.09 16.36
N LYS A 176 -1.38 27.26 15.31
CA LYS A 176 -1.80 27.09 13.90
C LYS A 176 -2.19 25.64 13.61
N VAL A 177 -1.40 24.67 14.07
CA VAL A 177 -1.66 23.24 13.89
C VAL A 177 -2.94 22.83 14.60
N VAL A 178 -3.12 23.23 15.87
CA VAL A 178 -4.35 22.93 16.64
C VAL A 178 -5.59 23.52 15.95
N LYS A 179 -5.48 24.77 15.45
CA LYS A 179 -6.58 25.34 14.67
C LYS A 179 -6.87 24.55 13.40
N HIS A 180 -5.83 24.17 12.65
CA HIS A 180 -5.96 23.39 11.41
C HIS A 180 -6.62 22.04 11.70
N PHE A 181 -6.19 21.35 12.75
CA PHE A 181 -6.76 20.09 13.21
C PHE A 181 -8.23 20.24 13.61
N ASN A 182 -8.57 21.25 14.41
CA ASN A 182 -9.94 21.49 14.89
C ASN A 182 -10.90 21.97 13.76
N ASP A 183 -10.36 22.60 12.72
CA ASP A 183 -11.10 22.92 11.49
C ASP A 183 -11.29 21.67 10.57
N ASP A 184 -10.89 20.47 11.00
CA ASP A 184 -10.93 19.16 10.27
C ASP A 184 -10.26 19.20 8.88
N LYS A 185 -9.27 20.06 8.69
CA LYS A 185 -8.60 20.28 7.39
C LYS A 185 -7.70 19.11 6.96
N SER A 186 -7.24 18.30 7.91
CA SER A 186 -6.45 17.09 7.68
C SER A 186 -7.28 15.86 7.33
N LYS A 187 -8.63 15.98 7.32
CA LYS A 187 -9.53 14.84 7.10
C LYS A 187 -9.33 14.18 5.73
N GLU A 188 -9.19 14.97 4.70
CA GLU A 188 -9.08 14.47 3.33
C GLU A 188 -7.77 13.69 3.14
N SER A 189 -6.62 14.21 3.61
CA SER A 189 -5.33 13.51 3.56
C SER A 189 -5.38 12.22 4.35
N PHE A 190 -5.85 12.26 5.59
CA PHE A 190 -6.03 11.08 6.41
C PHE A 190 -6.90 10.01 5.72
N GLN A 191 -8.01 10.41 5.09
CA GLN A 191 -8.88 9.46 4.40
C GLN A 191 -8.21 8.89 3.16
N LYS A 192 -7.44 9.68 2.42
CA LYS A 192 -6.64 9.23 1.28
C LYS A 192 -5.66 8.12 1.68
N ASP A 193 -4.98 8.27 2.82
CA ASP A 193 -4.08 7.25 3.36
C ASP A 193 -4.81 5.95 3.69
N MET A 194 -5.93 6.05 4.42
CA MET A 194 -6.76 4.91 4.79
C MET A 194 -7.26 4.16 3.56
N ASP A 195 -7.79 4.88 2.56
CA ASP A 195 -8.31 4.31 1.33
C ASP A 195 -7.19 3.64 0.51
N LEU A 196 -5.99 4.21 0.51
CA LEU A 196 -4.84 3.63 -0.18
C LEU A 196 -4.35 2.36 0.52
N ALA A 197 -4.28 2.34 1.86
CA ALA A 197 -3.93 1.15 2.61
C ALA A 197 -4.89 -0.01 2.32
N GLU A 198 -6.20 0.25 2.34
CA GLU A 198 -7.23 -0.73 1.99
C GLU A 198 -7.12 -1.19 0.53
N LYS A 199 -6.93 -0.27 -0.41
CA LYS A 199 -6.78 -0.56 -1.83
C LYS A 199 -5.57 -1.44 -2.12
N LEU A 200 -4.46 -1.26 -1.40
CA LEU A 200 -3.26 -2.08 -1.52
C LEU A 200 -3.34 -3.38 -0.73
N GLY A 201 -4.40 -3.58 0.05
CA GLY A 201 -4.65 -4.81 0.80
C GLY A 201 -3.89 -4.90 2.12
N ALA A 202 -3.56 -3.76 2.75
CA ALA A 202 -2.99 -3.75 4.09
C ALA A 202 -3.98 -4.36 5.10
N THR A 203 -3.51 -5.31 5.92
CA THR A 203 -4.34 -6.03 6.91
C THR A 203 -3.89 -5.78 8.34
N GLY A 204 -2.88 -4.96 8.55
CA GLY A 204 -2.31 -4.62 9.84
C GLY A 204 -1.19 -3.60 9.70
N THR A 205 -0.56 -3.23 10.82
CA THR A 205 0.53 -2.26 10.87
C THR A 205 1.73 -2.79 11.67
N PRO A 206 2.99 -2.42 11.32
CA PRO A 206 3.34 -1.70 10.10
C PRO A 206 3.11 -2.56 8.85
N ALA A 207 2.65 -1.97 7.74
CA ALA A 207 2.61 -2.63 6.45
C ALA A 207 3.53 -1.88 5.48
N ILE A 208 4.46 -2.62 4.85
CA ILE A 208 5.51 -2.05 4.01
C ILE A 208 5.24 -2.38 2.54
N TYR A 209 5.40 -1.40 1.68
CA TYR A 209 5.25 -1.55 0.24
C TYR A 209 6.43 -0.92 -0.49
N VAL A 210 6.88 -1.54 -1.58
CA VAL A 210 7.91 -1.02 -2.47
C VAL A 210 7.29 -0.79 -3.85
N ASN A 211 7.23 0.45 -4.32
CA ASN A 211 6.54 0.83 -5.55
C ASN A 211 5.10 0.25 -5.63
N GLY A 212 4.39 0.23 -4.50
CA GLY A 212 3.03 -0.30 -4.39
C GLY A 212 2.90 -1.82 -4.33
N GLN A 213 4.00 -2.56 -4.37
CA GLN A 213 4.00 -4.01 -4.16
C GLN A 213 4.22 -4.33 -2.68
N PRO A 214 3.43 -5.22 -2.06
CA PRO A 214 3.59 -5.55 -0.66
C PRO A 214 4.95 -6.21 -0.39
N PHE A 215 5.60 -5.80 0.69
CA PHE A 215 6.78 -6.46 1.21
C PHE A 215 6.36 -7.52 2.23
N ASP A 216 6.52 -8.78 1.89
CA ASP A 216 6.24 -9.96 2.72
C ASP A 216 7.51 -10.58 3.33
N GLY A 217 8.66 -9.95 3.10
CA GLY A 217 9.94 -10.37 3.63
C GLY A 217 10.06 -10.17 5.15
N GLN A 218 11.00 -10.89 5.76
CA GLN A 218 11.20 -10.88 7.22
C GLN A 218 12.44 -10.13 7.67
N THR A 219 13.29 -9.71 6.74
CA THR A 219 14.59 -9.10 7.06
C THR A 219 14.84 -7.85 6.24
N ILE A 220 15.71 -6.99 6.77
CA ILE A 220 16.16 -5.80 6.03
C ILE A 220 16.85 -6.15 4.71
N ASP A 221 17.56 -7.28 4.65
CA ASP A 221 18.23 -7.72 3.42
C ASP A 221 17.20 -8.09 2.33
N HIS A 222 16.07 -8.72 2.68
CA HIS A 222 14.97 -8.95 1.74
C HIS A 222 14.37 -7.63 1.22
N LEU A 223 14.25 -6.62 2.08
CA LEU A 223 13.78 -5.29 1.66
C LEU A 223 14.77 -4.62 0.70
N LYS A 224 16.06 -4.71 0.99
CA LYS A 224 17.13 -4.19 0.11
C LYS A 224 17.10 -4.86 -1.25
N ASP A 225 16.97 -6.18 -1.28
CA ASP A 225 16.87 -6.96 -2.53
C ASP A 225 15.64 -6.53 -3.34
N MET A 226 14.50 -6.30 -2.69
CA MET A 226 13.28 -5.84 -3.35
C MET A 226 13.46 -4.42 -3.93
N VAL A 227 14.09 -3.51 -3.17
CA VAL A 227 14.41 -2.15 -3.63
C VAL A 227 15.39 -2.18 -4.80
N ASP A 228 16.43 -3.00 -4.73
CA ASP A 228 17.44 -3.11 -5.82
C ASP A 228 16.84 -3.71 -7.11
N LYS A 229 15.86 -4.61 -7.02
CA LYS A 229 15.08 -5.11 -8.15
C LYS A 229 14.16 -4.03 -8.72
N ALA A 230 13.41 -3.38 -7.85
CA ALA A 230 12.50 -2.30 -8.25
C ALA A 230 13.23 -1.14 -8.96
N ALA A 231 14.45 -0.81 -8.53
CA ALA A 231 15.30 0.19 -9.20
C ALA A 231 15.72 -0.21 -10.62
N LYS A 232 15.74 -1.51 -10.94
CA LYS A 232 16.05 -2.04 -12.27
C LYS A 232 14.82 -2.25 -13.15
N GLY A 233 13.61 -2.07 -12.58
CA GLY A 233 12.32 -2.32 -13.26
C GLY A 233 11.96 -3.81 -13.33
N GLU A 234 12.47 -4.62 -12.40
CA GLU A 234 12.24 -6.07 -12.28
C GLU A 234 11.08 -6.37 -11.31
#